data_856a602cd7d18389debcb519468c9b26
#
_entry.id   856a602cd7d18389debcb519468c9b26
#
_cell.length_a   1.000
_cell.length_b   1.000
_cell.length_c   1.000
_cell.angle_alpha   90.00
_cell.angle_beta   90.00
_cell.angle_gamma   90.00
#
_symmetry.space_group_name_H-M   'P 1'
#
loop_
_entity.id
_entity.type
_entity.pdbx_description
1 polymer ?
#
loop_
_entity_poly.entity_id
_entity_poly.type
_entity_poly.pdbx_seq_one_letter_code
_entity_poly.pdbx_strand_id
1 'polypeptide(L)'
;MNRRSWLTAKRVRAHGLLLALTLWCLYLWSLAAPGLRDRNANLKGTDFLHFYTLGSLAIERRGVDLYNIDAQAALAAQRVPAAAGIHYLPLYPPQVSLLFAPFAFLPYSSALALWWLCSASIYASCCYAVWRLCPCLKQHGLTVAILAVGFPGFFNLIAWGQTSALALGCFTIFFFLMRKNRDFLAGLALGCLIFKPQLGLAAGVLFVLIGAWRIVLGAILSALAQLSIGALYYGMAPLRTWFSMLRNLVGMAALLEPKPYQTHCLRTFWSMLIPWSAISIALYAISAAIVIAWMVLVWKRSQNWALRLSALLLATVLVAPHLTVYDLVILAPAFLLLSDWAIAQVQAPESGFIGTMLYLVYVLPLTGPLLRGTHVQLSVVVMSVLVYLIAKSTKTDSTSRPIQAQPWRQVAAI
;
A
#
# COMPACT_ATOMS: atom_id res chain seq x y z
N MET A 1 -19.14 21.07 27.82
CA MET A 1 -17.73 20.94 28.21
C MET A 1 -16.87 20.87 26.94
N ASN A 2 -16.21 21.96 26.58
CA ASN A 2 -15.38 22.07 25.39
C ASN A 2 -14.11 21.22 25.58
N ARG A 3 -14.12 19.94 25.21
CA ARG A 3 -12.93 19.10 25.17
C ARG A 3 -12.01 19.67 24.09
N ARG A 4 -11.07 20.54 24.48
CA ARG A 4 -9.97 20.94 23.58
C ARG A 4 -9.29 19.66 23.12
N SER A 5 -9.50 19.31 21.86
CA SER A 5 -8.77 18.17 21.26
C SER A 5 -7.27 18.40 21.50
N TRP A 6 -6.59 17.40 22.08
CA TRP A 6 -5.11 17.49 22.26
C TRP A 6 -4.41 17.52 20.90
N LEU A 7 -5.03 17.03 19.83
CA LEU A 7 -4.58 17.12 18.44
C LEU A 7 -4.97 18.48 17.85
N THR A 8 -4.13 19.48 18.06
CA THR A 8 -4.26 20.77 17.37
C THR A 8 -3.47 20.77 16.08
N ALA A 9 -3.86 21.55 15.08
CA ALA A 9 -3.14 21.69 13.81
C ALA A 9 -1.65 22.07 14.01
N LYS A 10 -1.33 22.89 15.03
CA LYS A 10 0.05 23.24 15.39
C LYS A 10 0.84 22.01 15.85
N ARG A 11 0.27 21.19 16.74
CA ARG A 11 0.92 19.98 17.26
C ARG A 11 1.11 18.94 16.15
N VAL A 12 0.09 18.70 15.34
CA VAL A 12 0.17 17.76 14.20
C VAL A 12 1.27 18.20 13.24
N ARG A 13 1.38 19.50 12.93
CA ARG A 13 2.45 20.04 12.10
C ARG A 13 3.82 19.86 12.74
N ALA A 14 3.97 20.17 14.03
CA ALA A 14 5.25 20.03 14.73
C ALA A 14 5.71 18.56 14.79
N HIS A 15 4.81 17.64 15.10
CA HIS A 15 5.12 16.21 15.10
C HIS A 15 5.47 15.69 13.69
N GLY A 16 4.72 16.10 12.67
CA GLY A 16 5.01 15.73 11.28
C GLY A 16 6.37 16.26 10.82
N LEU A 17 6.71 17.51 11.18
CA LEU A 17 8.01 18.11 10.85
C LEU A 17 9.15 17.39 11.57
N LEU A 18 9.01 17.16 12.88
CA LEU A 18 10.00 16.41 13.65
C LEU A 18 10.23 15.02 13.05
N LEU A 19 9.16 14.33 12.71
CA LEU A 19 9.22 13.00 12.11
C LEU A 19 9.88 13.02 10.73
N ALA A 20 9.48 13.95 9.85
CA ALA A 20 10.09 14.09 8.54
C ALA A 20 11.60 14.37 8.65
N LEU A 21 11.99 15.35 9.49
CA LEU A 21 13.38 15.68 9.70
C LEU A 21 14.18 14.49 10.26
N THR A 22 13.66 13.82 11.29
CA THR A 22 14.34 12.67 11.92
C THR A 22 14.55 11.54 10.91
N LEU A 23 13.50 11.11 10.21
CA LEU A 23 13.57 10.00 9.26
C LEU A 23 14.52 10.30 8.10
N TRP A 24 14.36 11.48 7.48
CA TRP A 24 15.13 11.81 6.29
C TRP A 24 16.57 12.21 6.60
N CYS A 25 16.83 12.95 7.69
CA CYS A 25 18.21 13.28 8.08
C CYS A 25 19.01 12.03 8.44
N LEU A 26 18.43 11.10 9.23
CA LEU A 26 19.08 9.84 9.56
C LEU A 26 19.30 8.96 8.32
N TYR A 27 18.34 8.91 7.41
CA TYR A 27 18.48 8.14 6.18
C TYR A 27 19.54 8.73 5.24
N LEU A 28 19.51 10.05 5.01
CA LEU A 28 20.52 10.72 4.18
C LEU A 28 21.91 10.59 4.79
N TRP A 29 22.04 10.70 6.12
CA TRP A 29 23.29 10.42 6.80
C TRP A 29 23.77 8.99 6.59
N SER A 30 22.86 8.00 6.64
CA SER A 30 23.19 6.60 6.34
C SER A 30 23.63 6.42 4.89
N LEU A 31 22.93 7.03 3.94
CA LEU A 31 23.25 6.98 2.50
C LEU A 31 24.55 7.69 2.13
N ALA A 32 25.03 8.65 2.94
CA ALA A 32 26.25 9.41 2.67
C ALA A 32 27.54 8.56 2.75
N ALA A 33 27.45 7.28 3.12
CA ALA A 33 28.56 6.34 3.02
C ALA A 33 29.01 6.16 1.55
N PRO A 34 30.33 6.02 1.30
CA PRO A 34 30.85 5.81 -0.05
C PRO A 34 30.40 4.45 -0.63
N GLY A 35 30.30 4.38 -1.96
CA GLY A 35 29.92 3.16 -2.66
C GLY A 35 28.42 2.82 -2.57
N LEU A 36 28.09 1.56 -2.81
CA LEU A 36 26.71 1.07 -2.91
C LEU A 36 26.13 0.57 -1.58
N ARG A 37 26.92 0.48 -0.52
CA ARG A 37 26.43 0.11 0.82
C ARG A 37 26.27 1.35 1.69
N ASP A 38 25.24 1.33 2.53
CA ASP A 38 24.99 2.36 3.53
C ASP A 38 25.91 2.17 4.78
N ARG A 39 25.81 3.07 5.76
CA ARG A 39 26.60 2.98 7.01
C ARG A 39 26.29 1.74 7.86
N ASN A 40 25.14 1.10 7.61
CA ASN A 40 24.72 -0.13 8.29
C ASN A 40 25.09 -1.38 7.47
N ALA A 41 25.95 -1.22 6.47
CA ALA A 41 26.37 -2.27 5.53
C ALA A 41 25.24 -2.88 4.66
N ASN A 42 24.03 -2.30 4.67
CA ASN A 42 22.97 -2.71 3.76
C ASN A 42 23.20 -2.13 2.36
N LEU A 43 22.80 -2.86 1.33
CA LEU A 43 22.79 -2.32 -0.02
C LEU A 43 21.76 -1.18 -0.12
N LYS A 44 22.16 -0.04 -0.69
CA LYS A 44 21.25 1.10 -0.90
C LYS A 44 20.11 0.67 -1.82
N GLY A 45 18.86 0.93 -1.42
CA GLY A 45 17.68 0.49 -2.15
C GLY A 45 17.53 -1.03 -2.19
N THR A 46 17.72 -1.69 -1.06
CA THR A 46 17.81 -3.15 -0.87
C THR A 46 16.88 -3.95 -1.79
N ASP A 47 15.56 -3.71 -1.73
CA ASP A 47 14.58 -4.49 -2.51
C ASP A 47 14.56 -4.10 -3.99
N PHE A 48 15.05 -2.90 -4.35
CA PHE A 48 15.20 -2.51 -5.75
C PHE A 48 16.17 -3.42 -6.50
N LEU A 49 17.17 -3.99 -5.82
CA LEU A 49 18.10 -4.96 -6.43
C LEU A 49 17.33 -6.14 -7.04
N HIS A 50 16.30 -6.65 -6.35
CA HIS A 50 15.48 -7.73 -6.89
C HIS A 50 14.84 -7.33 -8.23
N PHE A 51 14.23 -6.15 -8.30
CA PHE A 51 13.61 -5.66 -9.54
C PHE A 51 14.63 -5.37 -10.64
N TYR A 52 15.78 -4.81 -10.28
CA TYR A 52 16.89 -4.59 -11.21
C TYR A 52 17.40 -5.91 -11.79
N THR A 53 17.51 -6.96 -10.97
CA THR A 53 17.91 -8.31 -11.40
C THR A 53 16.84 -8.93 -12.31
N LEU A 54 15.55 -8.82 -11.96
CA LEU A 54 14.47 -9.26 -12.84
C LEU A 54 14.51 -8.56 -14.20
N GLY A 55 14.74 -7.23 -14.21
CA GLY A 55 14.93 -6.46 -15.45
C GLY A 55 16.12 -6.94 -16.26
N SER A 56 17.23 -7.30 -15.63
CA SER A 56 18.41 -7.88 -16.28
C SER A 56 18.11 -9.24 -16.92
N LEU A 57 17.38 -10.10 -16.22
CA LEU A 57 16.92 -11.40 -16.78
C LEU A 57 15.98 -11.18 -17.98
N ALA A 58 15.17 -10.12 -17.95
CA ALA A 58 14.30 -9.78 -19.09
C ALA A 58 15.11 -9.40 -20.33
N ILE A 59 16.12 -8.56 -20.19
CA ILE A 59 17.02 -8.18 -21.31
C ILE A 59 17.72 -9.41 -21.90
N GLU A 60 18.17 -10.31 -21.04
CA GLU A 60 18.89 -11.54 -21.43
C GLU A 60 17.93 -12.67 -21.87
N ARG A 61 16.62 -12.46 -21.86
CA ARG A 61 15.55 -13.45 -22.17
C ARG A 61 15.62 -14.74 -21.34
N ARG A 62 16.14 -14.66 -20.14
CA ARG A 62 16.36 -15.78 -19.22
C ARG A 62 15.11 -16.06 -18.36
N GLY A 63 14.00 -16.40 -19.00
CA GLY A 63 12.71 -16.63 -18.32
C GLY A 63 12.74 -17.78 -17.31
N VAL A 64 13.56 -18.83 -17.53
CA VAL A 64 13.69 -19.97 -16.64
C VAL A 64 14.30 -19.57 -15.30
N ASP A 65 15.18 -18.58 -15.30
CA ASP A 65 15.90 -18.10 -14.11
C ASP A 65 15.07 -17.13 -13.25
N LEU A 66 13.92 -16.67 -13.73
CA LEU A 66 13.02 -15.80 -12.96
C LEU A 66 12.55 -16.41 -11.63
N TYR A 67 12.60 -17.73 -11.50
CA TYR A 67 12.17 -18.47 -10.30
C TYR A 67 13.28 -19.32 -9.70
N ASN A 68 14.52 -19.11 -10.12
CA ASN A 68 15.72 -19.75 -9.57
C ASN A 68 16.46 -18.74 -8.68
N ILE A 69 16.42 -18.96 -7.36
CA ILE A 69 17.00 -18.04 -6.36
C ILE A 69 18.52 -17.90 -6.57
N ASP A 70 19.21 -19.00 -6.83
CA ASP A 70 20.68 -19.01 -6.98
C ASP A 70 21.11 -18.32 -8.28
N ALA A 71 20.38 -18.55 -9.38
CA ALA A 71 20.63 -17.88 -10.66
C ALA A 71 20.40 -16.36 -10.55
N GLN A 72 19.37 -15.93 -9.84
CA GLN A 72 19.12 -14.50 -9.55
C GLN A 72 20.24 -13.91 -8.69
N ALA A 73 20.67 -14.60 -7.61
CA ALA A 73 21.74 -14.13 -6.74
C ALA A 73 23.08 -14.03 -7.48
N ALA A 74 23.40 -15.01 -8.35
CA ALA A 74 24.60 -15.00 -9.18
C ALA A 74 24.61 -13.82 -10.16
N LEU A 75 23.49 -13.56 -10.87
CA LEU A 75 23.35 -12.42 -11.77
C LEU A 75 23.41 -11.09 -11.02
N ALA A 76 22.76 -11.00 -9.86
CA ALA A 76 22.82 -9.81 -9.01
C ALA A 76 24.25 -9.49 -8.59
N ALA A 77 25.02 -10.49 -8.14
CA ALA A 77 26.43 -10.33 -7.77
C ALA A 77 27.32 -9.96 -8.96
N GLN A 78 27.05 -10.52 -10.15
CA GLN A 78 27.76 -10.17 -11.38
C GLN A 78 27.53 -8.71 -11.79
N ARG A 79 26.26 -8.25 -11.77
CA ARG A 79 25.89 -6.88 -12.16
C ARG A 79 26.24 -5.85 -11.10
N VAL A 80 26.17 -6.23 -9.84
CA VAL A 80 26.35 -5.38 -8.64
C VAL A 80 27.21 -6.15 -7.64
N PRO A 81 28.54 -6.09 -7.71
CA PRO A 81 29.42 -6.87 -6.83
C PRO A 81 29.15 -6.69 -5.33
N ALA A 82 28.67 -5.50 -4.94
CA ALA A 82 28.25 -5.22 -3.56
C ALA A 82 27.02 -6.03 -3.10
N ALA A 83 26.32 -6.71 -4.01
CA ALA A 83 25.15 -7.52 -3.74
C ALA A 83 25.47 -9.00 -3.48
N ALA A 84 26.74 -9.40 -3.48
CA ALA A 84 27.13 -10.79 -3.23
C ALA A 84 26.53 -11.32 -1.92
N GLY A 85 25.90 -12.49 -1.99
CA GLY A 85 25.23 -13.15 -0.86
C GLY A 85 23.81 -12.67 -0.56
N ILE A 86 23.24 -11.76 -1.36
CA ILE A 86 21.85 -11.32 -1.19
C ILE A 86 20.93 -12.22 -2.04
N HIS A 87 19.93 -12.80 -1.40
CA HIS A 87 18.95 -13.69 -2.01
C HIS A 87 17.53 -13.15 -1.80
N TYR A 88 16.68 -13.25 -2.82
CA TYR A 88 15.28 -12.87 -2.78
C TYR A 88 14.37 -14.03 -3.13
N LEU A 89 13.17 -14.05 -2.52
CA LEU A 89 12.11 -14.95 -2.95
C LEU A 89 11.49 -14.41 -4.24
N PRO A 90 11.39 -15.21 -5.31
CA PRO A 90 10.90 -14.78 -6.62
C PRO A 90 9.36 -14.77 -6.68
N LEU A 91 8.73 -13.81 -6.00
CA LEU A 91 7.28 -13.76 -5.78
C LEU A 91 6.49 -13.09 -6.91
N TYR A 92 7.16 -12.30 -7.74
CA TYR A 92 6.50 -11.50 -8.76
C TYR A 92 6.19 -12.30 -10.03
N PRO A 93 5.04 -12.04 -10.70
CA PRO A 93 4.73 -12.69 -11.96
C PRO A 93 5.67 -12.25 -13.10
N PRO A 94 5.84 -13.07 -14.17
CA PRO A 94 6.91 -12.89 -15.16
C PRO A 94 6.95 -11.52 -15.84
N GLN A 95 5.79 -10.92 -16.12
CA GLN A 95 5.70 -9.61 -16.79
C GLN A 95 6.29 -8.45 -15.97
N VAL A 96 6.45 -8.61 -14.65
CA VAL A 96 7.08 -7.57 -13.82
C VAL A 96 8.53 -7.34 -14.23
N SER A 97 9.23 -8.38 -14.67
CA SER A 97 10.60 -8.25 -15.16
C SER A 97 10.71 -7.31 -16.37
N LEU A 98 9.70 -7.30 -17.25
CA LEU A 98 9.65 -6.44 -18.42
C LEU A 98 9.47 -4.96 -18.04
N LEU A 99 8.72 -4.70 -16.95
CA LEU A 99 8.56 -3.33 -16.43
C LEU A 99 9.91 -2.75 -15.97
N PHE A 100 10.79 -3.59 -15.45
CA PHE A 100 12.10 -3.17 -14.94
C PHE A 100 13.25 -3.32 -15.95
N ALA A 101 13.01 -3.90 -17.12
CA ALA A 101 13.99 -4.02 -18.18
C ALA A 101 14.65 -2.65 -18.57
N PRO A 102 13.92 -1.54 -18.71
CA PRO A 102 14.54 -0.24 -19.01
C PRO A 102 15.56 0.21 -17.96
N PHE A 103 15.34 -0.09 -16.69
CA PHE A 103 16.26 0.27 -15.61
C PHE A 103 17.55 -0.53 -15.65
N ALA A 104 17.50 -1.78 -16.14
CA ALA A 104 18.66 -2.68 -16.20
C ALA A 104 19.67 -2.31 -17.31
N PHE A 105 19.34 -1.36 -18.20
CA PHE A 105 20.33 -0.75 -19.12
C PHE A 105 21.21 0.30 -18.42
N LEU A 106 20.83 0.78 -17.25
CA LEU A 106 21.57 1.78 -16.50
C LEU A 106 22.47 1.13 -15.44
N PRO A 107 23.58 1.76 -15.03
CA PRO A 107 24.28 1.39 -13.80
C PRO A 107 23.33 1.39 -12.60
N TYR A 108 23.51 0.47 -11.65
CA TYR A 108 22.59 0.26 -10.52
C TYR A 108 22.24 1.55 -9.76
N SER A 109 23.24 2.41 -9.47
CA SER A 109 23.02 3.67 -8.76
C SER A 109 22.11 4.63 -9.52
N SER A 110 22.29 4.74 -10.83
CA SER A 110 21.47 5.59 -11.70
C SER A 110 20.05 5.02 -11.85
N ALA A 111 19.94 3.69 -11.99
CA ALA A 111 18.67 3.00 -12.03
C ALA A 111 17.88 3.19 -10.72
N LEU A 112 18.54 3.07 -9.56
CA LEU A 112 17.94 3.30 -8.26
C LEU A 112 17.47 4.75 -8.09
N ALA A 113 18.31 5.73 -8.44
CA ALA A 113 17.94 7.14 -8.38
C ALA A 113 16.73 7.46 -9.26
N LEU A 114 16.69 6.92 -10.48
CA LEU A 114 15.54 7.06 -11.38
C LEU A 114 14.29 6.40 -10.79
N TRP A 115 14.42 5.21 -10.19
CA TRP A 115 13.30 4.53 -9.55
C TRP A 115 12.76 5.29 -8.34
N TRP A 116 13.63 5.88 -7.52
CA TRP A 116 13.23 6.76 -6.42
C TRP A 116 12.46 7.97 -6.93
N LEU A 117 12.94 8.61 -8.00
CA LEU A 117 12.26 9.74 -8.63
C LEU A 117 10.88 9.34 -9.16
N CYS A 118 10.77 8.21 -9.88
CA CYS A 118 9.50 7.69 -10.36
C CYS A 118 8.53 7.41 -9.21
N SER A 119 8.98 6.70 -8.18
CA SER A 119 8.16 6.37 -7.02
C SER A 119 7.68 7.60 -6.25
N ALA A 120 8.57 8.58 -6.02
CA ALA A 120 8.23 9.83 -5.37
C ALA A 120 7.26 10.67 -6.21
N SER A 121 7.44 10.70 -7.54
CA SER A 121 6.56 11.42 -8.47
C SER A 121 5.15 10.82 -8.51
N ILE A 122 5.04 9.49 -8.55
CA ILE A 122 3.75 8.79 -8.48
C ILE A 122 3.06 9.11 -7.15
N TYR A 123 3.79 8.96 -6.02
CA TYR A 123 3.26 9.25 -4.69
C TYR A 123 2.77 10.71 -4.57
N ALA A 124 3.60 11.68 -4.95
CA ALA A 124 3.26 13.09 -4.90
C ALA A 124 2.05 13.43 -5.79
N SER A 125 2.00 12.88 -7.00
CA SER A 125 0.89 13.07 -7.94
C SER A 125 -0.42 12.50 -7.39
N CYS A 126 -0.40 11.31 -6.80
CA CYS A 126 -1.56 10.70 -6.17
C CYS A 126 -2.05 11.52 -4.97
N CYS A 127 -1.14 11.91 -4.08
CA CYS A 127 -1.47 12.76 -2.93
C CYS A 127 -2.04 14.11 -3.37
N TYR A 128 -1.43 14.76 -4.35
CA TYR A 128 -1.88 16.05 -4.88
C TYR A 128 -3.26 15.93 -5.52
N ALA A 129 -3.48 14.93 -6.39
CA ALA A 129 -4.76 14.72 -7.05
C ALA A 129 -5.91 14.51 -6.04
N VAL A 130 -5.69 13.73 -4.99
CA VAL A 130 -6.69 13.51 -3.94
C VAL A 130 -6.86 14.74 -3.06
N TRP A 131 -5.77 15.41 -2.66
CA TRP A 131 -5.81 16.64 -1.86
C TRP A 131 -6.63 17.75 -2.54
N ARG A 132 -6.56 17.86 -3.86
CA ARG A 132 -7.39 18.81 -4.64
C ARG A 132 -8.89 18.64 -4.39
N LEU A 133 -9.31 17.44 -3.96
CA LEU A 133 -10.70 17.10 -3.67
C LEU A 133 -11.09 17.35 -2.19
N CYS A 134 -10.15 17.80 -1.36
CA CYS A 134 -10.29 17.97 0.08
C CYS A 134 -10.39 19.47 0.46
N PRO A 135 -11.59 20.09 0.42
CA PRO A 135 -11.74 21.55 0.60
C PRO A 135 -11.28 22.03 1.98
N CYS A 136 -11.54 21.26 3.05
CA CYS A 136 -11.14 21.63 4.41
C CYS A 136 -9.59 21.57 4.60
N LEU A 137 -8.89 20.78 3.80
CA LEU A 137 -7.44 20.66 3.86
C LEU A 137 -6.70 21.70 3.01
N LYS A 138 -7.37 22.46 2.13
CA LYS A 138 -6.72 23.45 1.25
C LYS A 138 -5.96 24.52 2.03
N GLN A 139 -6.54 25.04 3.10
CA GLN A 139 -5.92 26.04 3.98
C GLN A 139 -4.74 25.47 4.79
N HIS A 140 -4.55 24.15 4.81
CA HIS A 140 -3.52 23.44 5.54
C HIS A 140 -2.47 22.80 4.63
N GLY A 141 -2.29 23.28 3.39
CA GLY A 141 -1.45 22.65 2.37
C GLY A 141 -0.03 22.35 2.84
N LEU A 142 0.62 23.29 3.56
CA LEU A 142 1.96 23.05 4.13
C LEU A 142 1.96 21.90 5.16
N THR A 143 0.95 21.82 6.01
CA THR A 143 0.83 20.72 6.98
C THR A 143 0.63 19.39 6.28
N VAL A 144 -0.19 19.35 5.24
CA VAL A 144 -0.41 18.16 4.41
C VAL A 144 0.89 17.73 3.74
N ALA A 145 1.65 18.67 3.15
CA ALA A 145 2.94 18.35 2.52
C ALA A 145 3.96 17.79 3.52
N ILE A 146 4.08 18.41 4.71
CA ILE A 146 4.96 17.92 5.78
C ILE A 146 4.57 16.50 6.20
N LEU A 147 3.29 16.24 6.42
CA LEU A 147 2.79 14.92 6.80
C LEU A 147 2.98 13.90 5.66
N ALA A 148 2.79 14.28 4.40
CA ALA A 148 3.03 13.40 3.28
C ALA A 148 4.51 12.99 3.19
N VAL A 149 5.45 13.93 3.38
CA VAL A 149 6.89 13.66 3.39
C VAL A 149 7.31 12.84 4.63
N GLY A 150 6.72 13.13 5.79
CA GLY A 150 7.00 12.40 7.04
C GLY A 150 6.26 11.07 7.17
N PHE A 151 5.47 10.67 6.18
CA PHE A 151 4.68 9.43 6.26
C PHE A 151 5.59 8.19 6.27
N PRO A 152 5.51 7.33 7.32
CA PRO A 152 6.38 6.16 7.44
C PRO A 152 6.27 5.19 6.25
N GLY A 153 5.07 5.03 5.69
CA GLY A 153 4.86 4.22 4.48
C GLY A 153 5.62 4.76 3.27
N PHE A 154 5.64 6.08 3.06
CA PHE A 154 6.39 6.72 1.99
C PHE A 154 7.91 6.63 2.24
N PHE A 155 8.34 6.92 3.47
CA PHE A 155 9.75 6.78 3.84
C PHE A 155 10.28 5.36 3.53
N ASN A 156 9.57 4.32 3.99
CA ASN A 156 9.98 2.94 3.76
C ASN A 156 9.88 2.53 2.28
N LEU A 157 8.90 3.04 1.52
CA LEU A 157 8.81 2.85 0.09
C LEU A 157 10.12 3.26 -0.62
N ILE A 158 10.63 4.45 -0.30
CA ILE A 158 11.88 4.98 -0.88
C ILE A 158 13.09 4.22 -0.33
N ALA A 159 13.16 4.05 0.99
CA ALA A 159 14.31 3.42 1.64
C ALA A 159 14.57 2.00 1.14
N TRP A 160 13.52 1.23 0.87
CA TRP A 160 13.62 -0.14 0.37
C TRP A 160 13.60 -0.24 -1.17
N GLY A 161 13.21 0.84 -1.87
CA GLY A 161 13.09 0.84 -3.33
C GLY A 161 11.95 -0.04 -3.85
N GLN A 162 10.83 -0.09 -3.12
CA GLN A 162 9.69 -0.97 -3.38
C GLN A 162 8.70 -0.44 -4.44
N THR A 163 7.82 -1.33 -4.90
CA THR A 163 6.86 -1.08 -6.01
C THR A 163 5.50 -0.55 -5.57
N SER A 164 5.28 -0.33 -4.28
CA SER A 164 3.94 0.00 -3.72
C SER A 164 3.41 1.36 -4.17
N ALA A 165 4.26 2.25 -4.72
CA ALA A 165 3.81 3.46 -5.41
C ALA A 165 2.92 3.14 -6.62
N LEU A 166 3.22 2.06 -7.36
CA LEU A 166 2.38 1.60 -8.47
C LEU A 166 1.00 1.16 -7.98
N ALA A 167 0.94 0.44 -6.85
CA ALA A 167 -0.34 0.05 -6.26
C ALA A 167 -1.16 1.26 -5.81
N LEU A 168 -0.52 2.27 -5.19
CA LEU A 168 -1.16 3.55 -4.87
C LEU A 168 -1.72 4.21 -6.13
N GLY A 169 -0.95 4.22 -7.24
CA GLY A 169 -1.39 4.71 -8.55
C GLY A 169 -2.65 3.99 -9.03
N CYS A 170 -2.66 2.65 -8.99
CA CYS A 170 -3.80 1.84 -9.38
C CYS A 170 -5.06 2.18 -8.56
N PHE A 171 -4.97 2.26 -7.24
CA PHE A 171 -6.10 2.64 -6.38
C PHE A 171 -6.55 4.09 -6.61
N THR A 172 -5.62 5.01 -6.87
CA THR A 172 -5.96 6.40 -7.15
C THR A 172 -6.68 6.54 -8.49
N ILE A 173 -6.19 5.88 -9.55
CA ILE A 173 -6.85 5.83 -10.86
C ILE A 173 -8.24 5.18 -10.73
N PHE A 174 -8.33 4.04 -10.04
CA PHE A 174 -9.59 3.38 -9.73
C PHE A 174 -10.59 4.36 -9.11
N PHE A 175 -10.17 5.10 -8.07
CA PHE A 175 -11.02 6.07 -7.38
C PHE A 175 -11.57 7.15 -8.33
N PHE A 176 -10.71 7.74 -9.16
CA PHE A 176 -11.16 8.78 -10.10
C PHE A 176 -12.09 8.23 -11.18
N LEU A 177 -11.87 7.01 -11.65
CA LEU A 177 -12.71 6.37 -12.65
C LEU A 177 -14.09 6.00 -12.08
N MET A 178 -14.14 5.50 -10.83
CA MET A 178 -15.38 5.24 -10.12
C MET A 178 -16.23 6.51 -9.93
N ARG A 179 -15.59 7.62 -9.58
CA ARG A 179 -16.27 8.92 -9.46
C ARG A 179 -16.83 9.44 -10.79
N LYS A 180 -16.29 8.98 -11.91
CA LYS A 180 -16.77 9.29 -13.25
C LYS A 180 -17.74 8.23 -13.81
N ASN A 181 -18.18 7.27 -12.97
CA ASN A 181 -19.04 6.14 -13.36
C ASN A 181 -18.45 5.30 -14.51
N ARG A 182 -17.12 5.17 -14.54
CA ARG A 182 -16.37 4.38 -15.54
C ARG A 182 -15.99 3.01 -14.95
N ASP A 183 -16.96 2.23 -14.56
CA ASP A 183 -16.79 0.98 -13.79
C ASP A 183 -15.83 -0.01 -14.45
N PHE A 184 -15.97 -0.26 -15.76
CA PHE A 184 -15.11 -1.19 -16.49
C PHE A 184 -13.63 -0.72 -16.47
N LEU A 185 -13.39 0.57 -16.72
CA LEU A 185 -12.04 1.15 -16.68
C LEU A 185 -11.47 1.14 -15.25
N ALA A 186 -12.33 1.37 -14.23
CA ALA A 186 -11.93 1.23 -12.84
C ALA A 186 -11.49 -0.21 -12.53
N GLY A 187 -12.20 -1.20 -13.09
CA GLY A 187 -11.78 -2.59 -13.03
C GLY A 187 -10.42 -2.83 -13.68
N LEU A 188 -10.16 -2.27 -14.87
CA LEU A 188 -8.84 -2.37 -15.52
C LEU A 188 -7.72 -1.85 -14.60
N ALA A 189 -7.94 -0.72 -13.90
CA ALA A 189 -6.97 -0.16 -12.97
C ALA A 189 -6.71 -1.10 -11.77
N LEU A 190 -7.74 -1.76 -11.22
CA LEU A 190 -7.57 -2.75 -10.16
C LEU A 190 -6.85 -4.01 -10.65
N GLY A 191 -7.13 -4.47 -11.88
CA GLY A 191 -6.47 -5.62 -12.46
C GLY A 191 -4.96 -5.42 -12.66
N CYS A 192 -4.51 -4.16 -12.74
CA CYS A 192 -3.08 -3.84 -12.73
C CYS A 192 -2.39 -4.28 -11.44
N LEU A 193 -3.11 -4.50 -10.34
CA LEU A 193 -2.56 -5.00 -9.08
C LEU A 193 -2.06 -6.46 -9.16
N ILE A 194 -2.21 -7.16 -10.29
CA ILE A 194 -1.74 -8.55 -10.46
C ILE A 194 -0.24 -8.70 -10.16
N PHE A 195 0.56 -7.65 -10.22
CA PHE A 195 1.97 -7.69 -9.79
C PHE A 195 2.13 -7.89 -8.27
N LYS A 196 1.14 -7.50 -7.46
CA LYS A 196 1.00 -7.75 -6.01
C LYS A 196 -0.44 -8.19 -5.72
N PRO A 197 -0.85 -9.41 -6.09
CA PRO A 197 -2.25 -9.83 -6.08
C PRO A 197 -2.90 -9.76 -4.69
N GLN A 198 -2.11 -9.87 -3.62
CA GLN A 198 -2.61 -9.73 -2.26
C GLN A 198 -3.24 -8.36 -1.97
N LEU A 199 -2.82 -7.30 -2.67
CA LEU A 199 -3.41 -5.97 -2.53
C LEU A 199 -4.75 -5.84 -3.27
N GLY A 200 -5.01 -6.69 -4.26
CA GLY A 200 -6.29 -6.74 -4.98
C GLY A 200 -7.37 -7.56 -4.27
N LEU A 201 -7.01 -8.36 -3.25
CA LEU A 201 -7.90 -9.35 -2.64
C LEU A 201 -9.20 -8.73 -2.07
N ALA A 202 -9.07 -7.70 -1.22
CA ALA A 202 -10.23 -7.04 -0.60
C ALA A 202 -11.15 -6.41 -1.65
N ALA A 203 -10.59 -5.77 -2.68
CA ALA A 203 -11.35 -5.18 -3.79
C ALA A 203 -12.07 -6.28 -4.60
N GLY A 204 -11.37 -7.36 -4.93
CA GLY A 204 -11.96 -8.49 -5.64
C GLY A 204 -13.17 -9.08 -4.90
N VAL A 205 -13.01 -9.37 -3.61
CA VAL A 205 -14.10 -9.89 -2.77
C VAL A 205 -15.25 -8.87 -2.68
N LEU A 206 -14.95 -7.59 -2.44
CA LEU A 206 -15.96 -6.54 -2.38
C LEU A 206 -16.83 -6.51 -3.63
N PHE A 207 -16.21 -6.38 -4.81
CA PHE A 207 -16.95 -6.16 -6.06
C PHE A 207 -17.72 -7.40 -6.53
N VAL A 208 -17.26 -8.59 -6.17
CA VAL A 208 -18.05 -9.83 -6.36
C VAL A 208 -19.27 -9.82 -5.43
N LEU A 209 -19.11 -9.53 -4.13
CA LEU A 209 -20.20 -9.55 -3.15
C LEU A 209 -21.29 -8.47 -3.39
N ILE A 210 -20.92 -7.34 -4.00
CA ILE A 210 -21.91 -6.32 -4.35
C ILE A 210 -22.43 -6.42 -5.79
N GLY A 211 -22.01 -7.44 -6.55
CA GLY A 211 -22.47 -7.69 -7.92
C GLY A 211 -21.97 -6.68 -8.95
N ALA A 212 -20.83 -6.03 -8.73
CA ALA A 212 -20.28 -5.01 -9.63
C ALA A 212 -19.49 -5.65 -10.79
N TRP A 213 -20.17 -6.47 -11.60
CA TRP A 213 -19.57 -7.35 -12.60
C TRP A 213 -18.73 -6.64 -13.67
N ARG A 214 -19.06 -5.38 -14.01
CA ARG A 214 -18.25 -4.57 -14.94
C ARG A 214 -16.85 -4.32 -14.39
N ILE A 215 -16.73 -4.06 -13.09
CA ILE A 215 -15.44 -3.87 -12.42
C ILE A 215 -14.68 -5.19 -12.37
N VAL A 216 -15.36 -6.28 -11.99
CA VAL A 216 -14.76 -7.63 -11.94
C VAL A 216 -14.23 -8.04 -13.30
N LEU A 217 -15.02 -7.86 -14.37
CA LEU A 217 -14.61 -8.19 -15.73
C LEU A 217 -13.39 -7.36 -16.17
N GLY A 218 -13.39 -6.05 -15.91
CA GLY A 218 -12.25 -5.19 -16.20
C GLY A 218 -10.99 -5.66 -15.48
N ALA A 219 -11.10 -6.02 -14.19
CA ALA A 219 -9.96 -6.49 -13.41
C ALA A 219 -9.41 -7.82 -13.94
N ILE A 220 -10.28 -8.77 -14.27
CA ILE A 220 -9.88 -10.05 -14.86
C ILE A 220 -9.17 -9.83 -16.21
N LEU A 221 -9.75 -9.04 -17.11
CA LEU A 221 -9.17 -8.80 -18.43
C LEU A 221 -7.81 -8.10 -18.34
N SER A 222 -7.66 -7.13 -17.46
CA SER A 222 -6.36 -6.46 -17.24
C SER A 222 -5.32 -7.42 -16.68
N ALA A 223 -5.69 -8.25 -15.70
CA ALA A 223 -4.79 -9.25 -15.13
C ALA A 223 -4.37 -10.30 -16.19
N LEU A 224 -5.33 -10.83 -16.95
CA LEU A 224 -5.04 -11.78 -18.03
C LEU A 224 -4.15 -11.17 -19.11
N ALA A 225 -4.42 -9.94 -19.54
CA ALA A 225 -3.59 -9.26 -20.54
C ALA A 225 -2.12 -9.14 -20.07
N GLN A 226 -1.89 -8.74 -18.83
CA GLN A 226 -0.54 -8.63 -18.28
C GLN A 226 0.16 -9.99 -18.18
N LEU A 227 -0.53 -11.03 -17.68
CA LEU A 227 0.02 -12.38 -17.62
C LEU A 227 0.32 -12.93 -19.02
N SER A 228 -0.55 -12.62 -20.00
CA SER A 228 -0.34 -13.00 -21.41
C SER A 228 0.91 -12.33 -22.00
N ILE A 229 1.20 -11.07 -21.66
CA ILE A 229 2.45 -10.40 -22.08
C ILE A 229 3.66 -11.18 -21.59
N GLY A 230 3.68 -11.60 -20.31
CA GLY A 230 4.75 -12.43 -19.77
C GLY A 230 4.88 -13.78 -20.47
N ALA A 231 3.72 -14.44 -20.73
CA ALA A 231 3.70 -15.73 -21.41
C ALA A 231 4.14 -15.63 -22.88
N LEU A 232 3.76 -14.57 -23.59
CA LEU A 232 4.21 -14.33 -24.97
C LEU A 232 5.71 -14.05 -25.05
N TYR A 233 6.26 -13.38 -24.05
CA TYR A 233 7.69 -13.03 -24.05
C TYR A 233 8.59 -14.21 -23.69
N TYR A 234 8.21 -15.00 -22.67
CA TYR A 234 9.05 -16.06 -22.10
C TYR A 234 8.57 -17.49 -22.41
N GLY A 235 7.37 -17.65 -22.97
CA GLY A 235 6.66 -18.91 -23.00
C GLY A 235 5.90 -19.21 -21.71
N MET A 236 5.23 -20.36 -21.66
CA MET A 236 4.34 -20.73 -20.54
C MET A 236 5.07 -21.26 -19.30
N ALA A 237 6.33 -21.66 -19.42
CA ALA A 237 7.06 -22.31 -18.32
C ALA A 237 7.21 -21.40 -17.09
N PRO A 238 7.69 -20.15 -17.19
CA PRO A 238 7.79 -19.24 -16.04
C PRO A 238 6.43 -18.96 -15.39
N LEU A 239 5.37 -18.83 -16.17
CA LEU A 239 4.04 -18.59 -15.65
C LEU A 239 3.53 -19.80 -14.83
N ARG A 240 3.75 -21.02 -15.30
CA ARG A 240 3.40 -22.26 -14.56
C ARG A 240 4.21 -22.34 -13.25
N THR A 241 5.48 -22.02 -13.28
CA THR A 241 6.35 -22.00 -12.08
C THR A 241 5.85 -20.98 -11.06
N TRP A 242 5.46 -19.76 -11.52
CA TRP A 242 4.88 -18.77 -10.65
C TRP A 242 3.60 -19.26 -9.95
N PHE A 243 2.66 -19.86 -10.69
CA PHE A 243 1.46 -20.44 -10.08
C PHE A 243 1.76 -21.56 -9.09
N SER A 244 2.76 -22.41 -9.37
CA SER A 244 3.21 -23.43 -8.44
C SER A 244 3.76 -22.82 -7.15
N MET A 245 4.56 -21.76 -7.25
CA MET A 245 5.05 -21.01 -6.08
C MET A 245 3.91 -20.40 -5.25
N LEU A 246 2.92 -19.78 -5.90
CA LEU A 246 1.77 -19.21 -5.19
C LEU A 246 1.01 -20.27 -4.36
N ARG A 247 0.90 -21.50 -4.85
CA ARG A 247 0.27 -22.61 -4.11
C ARG A 247 1.07 -22.98 -2.85
N ASN A 248 2.39 -22.83 -2.89
CA ASN A 248 3.31 -23.22 -1.82
C ASN A 248 3.61 -22.09 -0.83
N LEU A 249 3.09 -20.86 -1.06
CA LEU A 249 3.37 -19.69 -0.23
C LEU A 249 3.03 -19.88 1.26
N VAL A 250 2.00 -20.65 1.58
CA VAL A 250 1.62 -20.91 2.98
C VAL A 250 2.75 -21.60 3.74
N GLY A 251 3.45 -22.56 3.09
CA GLY A 251 4.63 -23.23 3.67
C GLY A 251 5.87 -22.34 3.77
N MET A 252 5.91 -21.20 3.06
CA MET A 252 7.04 -20.28 3.02
C MET A 252 6.86 -19.04 3.91
N ALA A 253 5.85 -19.00 4.76
CA ALA A 253 5.49 -17.82 5.56
C ALA A 253 6.67 -17.28 6.40
N ALA A 254 7.48 -18.13 7.00
CA ALA A 254 8.65 -17.73 7.78
C ALA A 254 9.74 -17.04 6.94
N LEU A 255 9.89 -17.45 5.67
CA LEU A 255 10.84 -16.83 4.73
C LEU A 255 10.32 -15.51 4.18
N LEU A 256 8.97 -15.38 4.04
CA LEU A 256 8.32 -14.15 3.58
C LEU A 256 8.39 -13.02 4.60
N GLU A 257 8.39 -13.36 5.88
CA GLU A 257 8.33 -12.41 6.99
C GLU A 257 9.49 -12.60 7.98
N PRO A 258 10.73 -12.36 7.56
CA PRO A 258 11.88 -12.47 8.47
C PRO A 258 11.82 -11.43 9.60
N LYS A 259 10.99 -10.39 9.43
CA LYS A 259 10.76 -9.32 10.39
C LYS A 259 9.26 -9.09 10.59
N PRO A 260 8.52 -10.00 11.27
CA PRO A 260 7.07 -9.93 11.38
C PRO A 260 6.59 -8.64 12.06
N TYR A 261 7.42 -8.00 12.89
CA TYR A 261 7.14 -6.69 13.50
C TYR A 261 7.06 -5.52 12.49
N GLN A 262 7.45 -5.72 11.24
CA GLN A 262 7.31 -4.74 10.15
C GLN A 262 6.08 -4.99 9.26
N THR A 263 5.30 -6.01 9.57
CA THR A 263 4.06 -6.32 8.85
C THR A 263 2.84 -5.77 9.58
N HIS A 264 1.84 -5.31 8.83
CA HIS A 264 0.70 -4.57 9.36
C HIS A 264 -0.65 -5.17 8.93
N CYS A 265 -0.73 -6.51 8.85
CA CYS A 265 -1.94 -7.25 8.46
C CYS A 265 -2.44 -8.18 9.59
N LEU A 266 -3.72 -8.57 9.50
CA LEU A 266 -4.36 -9.43 10.49
C LEU A 266 -3.71 -10.81 10.60
N ARG A 267 -3.20 -11.37 9.48
CA ARG A 267 -2.55 -12.69 9.50
C ARG A 267 -1.33 -12.67 10.42
N THR A 268 -0.42 -11.71 10.21
CA THR A 268 0.80 -11.62 11.02
C THR A 268 0.49 -11.19 12.45
N PHE A 269 -0.50 -10.30 12.67
CA PHE A 269 -0.96 -9.94 14.00
C PHE A 269 -1.33 -11.18 14.84
N TRP A 270 -2.15 -12.08 14.30
CA TRP A 270 -2.55 -13.29 15.00
C TRP A 270 -1.41 -14.29 15.14
N SER A 271 -0.54 -14.43 14.13
CA SER A 271 0.61 -15.34 14.21
C SER A 271 1.67 -14.91 15.23
N MET A 272 1.78 -13.61 15.53
CA MET A 272 2.67 -13.11 16.59
C MET A 272 2.10 -13.32 18.00
N LEU A 273 0.77 -13.29 18.14
CA LEU A 273 0.09 -13.45 19.43
C LEU A 273 -0.16 -14.90 19.81
N ILE A 274 -0.43 -15.74 18.82
CA ILE A 274 -0.89 -17.12 19.03
C ILE A 274 0.10 -18.09 18.36
N PRO A 275 0.82 -18.90 19.13
CA PRO A 275 1.83 -19.81 18.58
C PRO A 275 1.23 -21.00 17.81
N TRP A 276 -0.05 -21.33 18.04
CA TRP A 276 -0.74 -22.43 17.36
C TRP A 276 -1.25 -21.98 15.97
N SER A 277 -0.63 -22.48 14.91
CA SER A 277 -0.91 -22.04 13.54
C SER A 277 -2.38 -22.19 13.13
N ALA A 278 -3.04 -23.29 13.49
CA ALA A 278 -4.44 -23.52 13.16
C ALA A 278 -5.37 -22.47 13.81
N ILE A 279 -5.13 -22.15 15.08
CA ILE A 279 -5.91 -21.14 15.82
C ILE A 279 -5.64 -19.74 15.23
N SER A 280 -4.38 -19.41 14.97
CA SER A 280 -3.96 -18.14 14.37
C SER A 280 -4.63 -17.94 13.00
N ILE A 281 -4.64 -18.96 12.15
CA ILE A 281 -5.30 -18.91 10.83
C ILE A 281 -6.82 -18.75 10.97
N ALA A 282 -7.45 -19.47 11.91
CA ALA A 282 -8.89 -19.34 12.15
C ALA A 282 -9.26 -17.92 12.64
N LEU A 283 -8.50 -17.34 13.56
CA LEU A 283 -8.70 -15.98 14.05
C LEU A 283 -8.46 -14.93 12.94
N TYR A 284 -7.46 -15.15 12.09
CA TYR A 284 -7.26 -14.32 10.90
C TYR A 284 -8.48 -14.39 9.98
N ALA A 285 -8.97 -15.58 9.63
CA ALA A 285 -10.11 -15.74 8.75
C ALA A 285 -11.38 -15.06 9.29
N ILE A 286 -11.66 -15.23 10.58
CA ILE A 286 -12.82 -14.61 11.27
C ILE A 286 -12.68 -13.08 11.26
N SER A 287 -11.54 -12.56 11.68
CA SER A 287 -11.33 -11.11 11.74
C SER A 287 -11.31 -10.47 10.34
N ALA A 288 -10.74 -11.13 9.34
CA ALA A 288 -10.78 -10.70 7.95
C ALA A 288 -12.22 -10.68 7.40
N ALA A 289 -13.02 -11.69 7.70
CA ALA A 289 -14.44 -11.73 7.31
C ALA A 289 -15.23 -10.57 7.95
N ILE A 290 -14.98 -10.23 9.21
CA ILE A 290 -15.60 -9.08 9.90
C ILE A 290 -15.21 -7.78 9.21
N VAL A 291 -13.93 -7.57 8.90
CA VAL A 291 -13.45 -6.35 8.20
C VAL A 291 -14.09 -6.26 6.81
N ILE A 292 -14.17 -7.35 6.06
CA ILE A 292 -14.85 -7.38 4.76
C ILE A 292 -16.34 -7.05 4.92
N ALA A 293 -17.02 -7.61 5.92
CA ALA A 293 -18.42 -7.30 6.18
C ALA A 293 -18.64 -5.80 6.45
N TRP A 294 -17.80 -5.17 7.27
CA TRP A 294 -17.85 -3.71 7.51
C TRP A 294 -17.60 -2.92 6.23
N MET A 295 -16.60 -3.29 5.45
CA MET A 295 -16.31 -2.65 4.16
C MET A 295 -17.52 -2.74 3.22
N VAL A 296 -18.13 -3.92 3.08
CA VAL A 296 -19.34 -4.14 2.25
C VAL A 296 -20.51 -3.29 2.75
N LEU A 297 -20.72 -3.20 4.07
CA LEU A 297 -21.74 -2.34 4.67
C LEU A 297 -21.53 -0.87 4.29
N VAL A 298 -20.30 -0.37 4.37
CA VAL A 298 -19.96 1.00 3.96
C VAL A 298 -20.31 1.22 2.49
N TRP A 299 -19.92 0.30 1.61
CA TRP A 299 -20.19 0.43 0.18
C TRP A 299 -21.68 0.37 -0.19
N LYS A 300 -22.47 -0.41 0.56
CA LYS A 300 -23.93 -0.51 0.34
C LYS A 300 -24.70 0.68 0.93
N ARG A 301 -24.25 1.25 2.07
CA ARG A 301 -25.02 2.25 2.82
C ARG A 301 -24.61 3.69 2.56
N SER A 302 -23.33 3.95 2.32
CA SER A 302 -22.83 5.32 2.09
C SER A 302 -22.65 5.62 0.61
N GLN A 303 -22.96 6.84 0.20
CA GLN A 303 -22.59 7.40 -1.10
C GLN A 303 -21.33 8.27 -1.01
N ASN A 304 -20.80 8.46 0.20
CA ASN A 304 -19.64 9.29 0.44
C ASN A 304 -18.35 8.56 0.03
N TRP A 305 -17.67 9.08 -0.97
CA TRP A 305 -16.44 8.51 -1.50
C TRP A 305 -15.29 8.49 -0.50
N ALA A 306 -15.24 9.45 0.44
CA ALA A 306 -14.23 9.44 1.48
C ALA A 306 -14.34 8.18 2.36
N LEU A 307 -15.57 7.81 2.75
CA LEU A 307 -15.83 6.62 3.56
C LEU A 307 -15.61 5.32 2.74
N ARG A 308 -16.14 5.27 1.51
CA ARG A 308 -16.03 4.08 0.63
C ARG A 308 -14.58 3.73 0.33
N LEU A 309 -13.80 4.68 -0.19
CA LEU A 309 -12.41 4.43 -0.55
C LEU A 309 -11.56 4.10 0.68
N SER A 310 -11.75 4.85 1.77
CA SER A 310 -10.97 4.62 2.98
C SER A 310 -11.25 3.25 3.60
N ALA A 311 -12.51 2.81 3.63
CA ALA A 311 -12.86 1.45 4.08
C ALA A 311 -12.21 0.38 3.19
N LEU A 312 -12.19 0.58 1.87
CA LEU A 312 -11.52 -0.34 0.94
C LEU A 312 -10.01 -0.42 1.18
N LEU A 313 -9.32 0.72 1.29
CA LEU A 313 -7.87 0.76 1.48
C LEU A 313 -7.45 0.18 2.84
N LEU A 314 -8.18 0.48 3.91
CA LEU A 314 -7.93 -0.11 5.23
C LEU A 314 -8.19 -1.62 5.23
N ALA A 315 -9.29 -2.07 4.60
CA ALA A 315 -9.57 -3.49 4.45
C ALA A 315 -8.50 -4.19 3.60
N THR A 316 -7.99 -3.54 2.54
CA THR A 316 -6.89 -4.06 1.74
C THR A 316 -5.65 -4.32 2.60
N VAL A 317 -5.28 -3.39 3.48
CA VAL A 317 -4.14 -3.57 4.39
C VAL A 317 -4.40 -4.70 5.39
N LEU A 318 -5.56 -4.69 6.03
CA LEU A 318 -5.87 -5.63 7.11
C LEU A 318 -6.04 -7.07 6.62
N VAL A 319 -6.69 -7.27 5.47
CA VAL A 319 -7.06 -8.60 4.94
C VAL A 319 -5.94 -9.23 4.13
N ALA A 320 -4.99 -8.43 3.61
CA ALA A 320 -3.86 -8.99 2.88
C ALA A 320 -3.13 -10.07 3.71
N PRO A 321 -2.83 -11.24 3.12
CA PRO A 321 -2.11 -12.30 3.84
C PRO A 321 -0.67 -11.94 4.15
N HIS A 322 -0.10 -10.98 3.44
CA HIS A 322 1.24 -10.43 3.65
C HIS A 322 1.27 -8.97 3.23
N LEU A 323 1.66 -8.08 4.15
CA LEU A 323 1.75 -6.65 3.89
C LEU A 323 2.75 -5.99 4.83
N THR A 324 3.73 -5.33 4.28
CA THR A 324 4.81 -4.67 5.02
C THR A 324 4.62 -3.16 5.10
N VAL A 325 5.42 -2.50 5.92
CA VAL A 325 5.32 -1.06 6.22
C VAL A 325 5.34 -0.15 4.98
N TYR A 326 6.07 -0.51 3.93
CA TYR A 326 6.10 0.27 2.69
C TYR A 326 4.80 0.17 1.87
N ASP A 327 4.02 -0.91 2.04
CA ASP A 327 2.72 -1.05 1.38
C ASP A 327 1.66 -0.13 2.02
N LEU A 328 1.88 0.35 3.26
CA LEU A 328 1.00 1.33 3.89
C LEU A 328 0.86 2.63 3.08
N VAL A 329 1.76 2.89 2.13
CA VAL A 329 1.68 4.05 1.24
C VAL A 329 0.33 4.13 0.52
N ILE A 330 -0.35 3.01 0.28
CA ILE A 330 -1.69 2.97 -0.32
C ILE A 330 -2.75 3.66 0.55
N LEU A 331 -2.50 3.87 1.85
CA LEU A 331 -3.41 4.57 2.76
C LEU A 331 -3.37 6.11 2.61
N ALA A 332 -2.43 6.67 1.84
CA ALA A 332 -2.33 8.12 1.67
C ALA A 332 -3.64 8.79 1.23
N PRO A 333 -4.42 8.27 0.25
CA PRO A 333 -5.74 8.79 -0.07
C PRO A 333 -6.74 8.71 1.09
N ALA A 334 -6.70 7.64 1.90
CA ALA A 334 -7.58 7.49 3.06
C ALA A 334 -7.27 8.54 4.13
N PHE A 335 -6.00 8.82 4.41
CA PHE A 335 -5.61 9.89 5.34
C PHE A 335 -6.15 11.25 4.90
N LEU A 336 -6.02 11.59 3.62
CA LEU A 336 -6.50 12.87 3.09
C LEU A 336 -8.03 12.97 3.17
N LEU A 337 -8.73 11.98 2.64
CA LEU A 337 -10.19 11.98 2.54
C LEU A 337 -10.87 11.91 3.90
N LEU A 338 -10.39 11.05 4.81
CA LEU A 338 -10.98 10.94 6.15
C LEU A 338 -10.64 12.15 7.03
N SER A 339 -9.46 12.75 6.89
CA SER A 339 -9.12 13.98 7.61
C SER A 339 -10.03 15.13 7.15
N ASP A 340 -10.23 15.28 5.83
CA ASP A 340 -11.14 16.29 5.29
C ASP A 340 -12.59 16.07 5.76
N TRP A 341 -13.06 14.84 5.70
CA TRP A 341 -14.38 14.44 6.17
C TRP A 341 -14.55 14.70 7.67
N ALA A 342 -13.57 14.32 8.50
CA ALA A 342 -13.63 14.52 9.95
C ALA A 342 -13.62 16.01 10.32
N ILE A 343 -12.87 16.86 9.61
CA ILE A 343 -12.88 18.30 9.81
C ILE A 343 -14.23 18.90 9.41
N ALA A 344 -14.84 18.43 8.30
CA ALA A 344 -16.16 18.89 7.88
C ALA A 344 -17.27 18.50 8.87
N GLN A 345 -17.10 17.45 9.66
CA GLN A 345 -18.07 16.90 10.63
C GLN A 345 -17.74 17.29 12.09
N VAL A 346 -17.12 18.44 12.34
CA VAL A 346 -16.61 18.86 13.68
C VAL A 346 -17.62 18.73 14.82
N GLN A 347 -18.91 18.83 14.53
CA GLN A 347 -19.97 18.72 15.55
C GLN A 347 -20.35 17.27 15.89
N ALA A 348 -19.95 16.29 15.07
CA ALA A 348 -20.23 14.89 15.36
C ALA A 348 -19.24 14.38 16.44
N PRO A 349 -19.70 13.73 17.52
CA PRO A 349 -18.83 13.24 18.59
C PRO A 349 -17.79 12.22 18.09
N GLU A 350 -18.06 11.57 16.97
CA GLU A 350 -17.21 10.54 16.35
C GLU A 350 -16.05 11.14 15.55
N SER A 351 -16.15 12.39 15.07
CA SER A 351 -15.15 13.04 14.22
C SER A 351 -13.80 13.21 14.93
N GLY A 352 -13.82 13.64 16.19
CA GLY A 352 -12.59 13.78 17.00
C GLY A 352 -11.92 12.45 17.28
N PHE A 353 -12.69 11.38 17.44
CA PHE A 353 -12.16 10.04 17.66
C PHE A 353 -11.55 9.46 16.38
N ILE A 354 -12.19 9.66 15.24
CA ILE A 354 -11.65 9.29 13.92
C ILE A 354 -10.31 10.01 13.66
N GLY A 355 -10.23 11.32 13.95
CA GLY A 355 -8.98 12.09 13.84
C GLY A 355 -7.87 11.53 14.70
N THR A 356 -8.18 11.12 15.93
CA THR A 356 -7.21 10.47 16.84
C THR A 356 -6.76 9.11 16.28
N MET A 357 -7.68 8.28 15.79
CA MET A 357 -7.36 6.99 15.18
C MET A 357 -6.48 7.15 13.93
N LEU A 358 -6.78 8.12 13.07
CA LEU A 358 -5.96 8.45 11.90
C LEU A 358 -4.52 8.81 12.32
N TYR A 359 -4.37 9.67 13.33
CA TYR A 359 -3.04 10.02 13.85
C TYR A 359 -2.29 8.80 14.38
N LEU A 360 -2.97 7.91 15.11
CA LEU A 360 -2.36 6.67 15.59
C LEU A 360 -1.97 5.73 14.44
N VAL A 361 -2.83 5.54 13.42
CA VAL A 361 -2.48 4.75 12.21
C VAL A 361 -1.25 5.33 11.51
N TYR A 362 -1.11 6.66 11.51
CA TYR A 362 0.03 7.33 10.90
C TYR A 362 1.34 7.08 11.66
N VAL A 363 1.34 7.10 13.01
CA VAL A 363 2.56 7.06 13.84
C VAL A 363 2.96 5.64 14.25
N LEU A 364 1.98 4.76 14.55
CA LEU A 364 2.25 3.42 15.09
C LEU A 364 3.12 2.51 14.22
N PRO A 365 3.20 2.63 12.88
CA PRO A 365 4.15 1.87 12.09
C PRO A 365 5.63 2.07 12.47
N LEU A 366 5.95 3.16 13.16
CA LEU A 366 7.30 3.45 13.68
C LEU A 366 7.64 2.67 14.95
N THR A 367 6.67 2.08 15.61
CA THR A 367 6.87 1.38 16.89
C THR A 367 7.42 -0.04 16.74
N GLY A 368 7.87 -0.41 15.53
CA GLY A 368 8.44 -1.74 15.24
C GLY A 368 9.42 -2.29 16.29
N PRO A 369 10.39 -1.49 16.79
CA PRO A 369 11.30 -1.96 17.84
C PRO A 369 10.60 -2.39 19.15
N LEU A 370 9.52 -1.70 19.54
CA LEU A 370 8.75 -2.05 20.75
C LEU A 370 7.96 -3.34 20.56
N LEU A 371 7.58 -3.64 19.31
CA LEU A 371 6.79 -4.83 18.98
C LEU A 371 7.59 -6.14 19.13
N ARG A 372 8.91 -6.09 19.11
CA ARG A 372 9.75 -7.24 19.38
C ARG A 372 9.55 -7.80 20.80
N GLY A 373 9.25 -6.92 21.77
CA GLY A 373 9.02 -7.32 23.16
C GLY A 373 7.55 -7.60 23.49
N THR A 374 6.61 -6.87 22.87
CA THR A 374 5.18 -6.97 23.20
C THR A 374 4.42 -7.97 22.33
N HIS A 375 4.91 -8.32 21.16
CA HIS A 375 4.23 -9.11 20.13
C HIS A 375 2.86 -8.57 19.67
N VAL A 376 2.47 -7.35 20.08
CA VAL A 376 1.17 -6.74 19.78
C VAL A 376 1.31 -5.66 18.72
N GLN A 377 0.85 -5.90 17.49
CA GLN A 377 0.85 -4.92 16.40
C GLN A 377 -0.31 -3.92 16.56
N LEU A 378 -0.09 -2.87 17.36
CA LEU A 378 -1.12 -1.87 17.69
C LEU A 378 -1.71 -1.18 16.47
N SER A 379 -0.94 -0.99 15.40
CA SER A 379 -1.44 -0.38 14.15
C SER A 379 -2.59 -1.20 13.53
N VAL A 380 -2.54 -2.53 13.61
CA VAL A 380 -3.60 -3.42 13.12
C VAL A 380 -4.88 -3.24 13.94
N VAL A 381 -4.75 -3.16 15.27
CA VAL A 381 -5.89 -2.92 16.17
C VAL A 381 -6.55 -1.58 15.83
N VAL A 382 -5.75 -0.51 15.73
CA VAL A 382 -6.28 0.84 15.46
C VAL A 382 -6.91 0.93 14.06
N MET A 383 -6.31 0.31 13.04
CA MET A 383 -6.92 0.24 11.71
C MET A 383 -8.24 -0.52 11.72
N SER A 384 -8.35 -1.63 12.47
CA SER A 384 -9.59 -2.39 12.61
C SER A 384 -10.69 -1.56 13.29
N VAL A 385 -10.35 -0.83 14.37
CA VAL A 385 -11.26 0.11 15.02
C VAL A 385 -11.69 1.21 14.06
N LEU A 386 -10.78 1.74 13.25
CA LEU A 386 -11.10 2.80 12.27
C LEU A 386 -12.09 2.31 11.21
N VAL A 387 -11.94 1.09 10.68
CA VAL A 387 -12.92 0.50 9.74
C VAL A 387 -14.28 0.35 10.39
N TYR A 388 -14.34 -0.13 11.65
CA TYR A 388 -15.58 -0.21 12.42
C TYR A 388 -16.25 1.16 12.58
N LEU A 389 -15.49 2.21 12.93
CA LEU A 389 -16.02 3.57 13.10
C LEU A 389 -16.56 4.11 11.79
N ILE A 390 -15.86 3.89 10.67
CA ILE A 390 -16.34 4.25 9.33
C ILE A 390 -17.69 3.56 9.05
N ALA A 391 -17.79 2.26 9.34
CA ALA A 391 -19.03 1.51 9.15
C ALA A 391 -20.18 2.01 10.06
N LYS A 392 -19.86 2.40 11.30
CA LYS A 392 -20.82 2.98 12.24
C LYS A 392 -21.33 4.35 11.76
N SER A 393 -20.44 5.21 11.25
CA SER A 393 -20.81 6.56 10.77
C SER A 393 -21.77 6.52 9.58
N THR A 394 -21.84 5.43 8.82
CA THR A 394 -22.81 5.29 7.71
C THR A 394 -24.26 5.13 8.18
N LYS A 395 -24.52 4.76 9.44
CA LYS A 395 -25.87 4.67 10.01
C LYS A 395 -26.48 6.06 10.27
N THR A 396 -25.64 7.01 10.63
CA THR A 396 -26.06 8.40 10.87
C THR A 396 -26.30 9.19 9.59
N ASP A 397 -25.59 8.89 8.51
CA ASP A 397 -25.80 9.50 7.19
C ASP A 397 -27.18 9.16 6.58
N SER A 398 -27.74 7.99 6.87
CA SER A 398 -29.05 7.55 6.34
C SER A 398 -30.24 8.24 7.01
N THR A 399 -30.04 8.89 8.16
CA THR A 399 -31.05 9.62 8.91
C THR A 399 -31.02 11.14 8.70
N SER A 400 -29.95 11.68 8.16
CA SER A 400 -29.82 13.07 7.77
C SER A 400 -30.32 13.26 6.32
N ARG A 401 -31.21 14.23 6.10
CA ARG A 401 -31.85 14.62 4.82
C ARG A 401 -30.84 14.59 3.66
N PRO A 402 -31.31 14.35 2.40
CA PRO A 402 -30.43 14.40 1.25
C PRO A 402 -29.71 15.75 1.25
N ILE A 403 -28.41 15.71 1.50
CA ILE A 403 -27.54 16.88 1.36
C ILE A 403 -27.71 17.31 -0.09
N GLN A 404 -28.24 18.53 -0.29
CA GLN A 404 -28.32 19.19 -1.59
C GLN A 404 -27.05 18.89 -2.37
N ALA A 405 -27.21 18.48 -3.62
CA ALA A 405 -26.12 18.13 -4.54
C ALA A 405 -24.96 19.11 -4.36
N GLN A 406 -23.89 18.64 -3.74
CA GLN A 406 -22.72 19.46 -3.42
C GLN A 406 -22.14 20.06 -4.71
N PRO A 407 -21.59 21.27 -4.68
CA PRO A 407 -21.23 22.07 -5.87
C PRO A 407 -20.10 21.53 -6.75
N TRP A 408 -19.70 20.27 -6.59
CA TRP A 408 -18.71 19.59 -7.46
C TRP A 408 -19.14 19.42 -8.93
N ARG A 409 -20.43 19.56 -9.24
CA ARG A 409 -20.92 19.49 -10.63
C ARG A 409 -20.46 20.66 -11.48
N GLN A 410 -20.01 21.76 -10.87
CA GLN A 410 -19.62 22.98 -11.60
C GLN A 410 -18.12 23.09 -11.90
N VAL A 411 -17.25 22.23 -11.35
CA VAL A 411 -15.79 22.27 -11.59
C VAL A 411 -15.36 21.35 -12.74
N ALA A 412 -16.27 20.62 -13.34
CA ALA A 412 -15.99 19.72 -14.47
C ALA A 412 -16.14 20.39 -15.86
N ALA A 413 -16.25 21.73 -15.92
CA ALA A 413 -16.42 22.50 -17.15
C ALA A 413 -15.36 23.60 -17.31
N ILE A 414 -14.10 23.36 -16.84
CA ILE A 414 -12.93 24.16 -17.23
C ILE A 414 -11.80 23.20 -17.56
#